data_e9c4cb6837cf573b15a1e7b761092b6b
#
_entry.id   e9c4cb6837cf573b15a1e7b761092b6b
#
_cell.length_a   1.000
_cell.length_b   1.000
_cell.length_c   1.000
_cell.angle_alpha   90.00
_cell.angle_beta   90.00
_cell.angle_gamma   90.00
#
_symmetry.space_group_name_H-M   'P 1'
#
loop_
_entity.id
_entity.type
_entity.pdbx_description
1 polymer ?
#
loop_
_entity_poly.entity_id
_entity_poly.type
_entity_poly.pdbx_seq_one_letter_code
_entity_poly.pdbx_strand_id
1 'polypeptide(L)'
;MTTKKENTKKFELVENLTLYHNGGLLYRIRALKNFGDVKKGDIGGWVESEKNLSQKGLCWIYDDAKVSDKARVSENARIMDLAVVDSNACVYGTAGVCDLSHITDYATVRGNSIVRDKSCVMEFGLVDDHAFVFDRAAVSGRAQVVGFARICDDTRVTNGSIVSGNSFIVGNGYIGGDVIINGHERIDFTVIRPTDYVTYKDPFVDDVYYTASTSRDIWLSNDNNAWANGGRGISSESFISRCVSTYENNTGEYLPISRVNYIKGIVENHKKLFNID
;
A
#
# COMPACT_ATOMS: atom_id res chain seq x y z
N MET A 1 -35.79 -37.41 -24.08
CA MET A 1 -34.38 -37.09 -23.75
C MET A 1 -34.36 -35.77 -23.03
N THR A 2 -34.27 -35.79 -21.72
CA THR A 2 -34.13 -34.61 -20.89
C THR A 2 -32.67 -34.16 -20.97
N THR A 3 -32.40 -33.09 -21.68
CA THR A 3 -31.10 -32.42 -21.68
C THR A 3 -30.82 -31.95 -20.26
N LYS A 4 -29.92 -32.62 -19.54
CA LYS A 4 -29.34 -32.11 -18.29
C LYS A 4 -28.76 -30.75 -18.63
N LYS A 5 -29.35 -29.67 -18.07
CA LYS A 5 -28.76 -28.34 -18.08
C LYS A 5 -27.40 -28.49 -17.42
N GLU A 6 -26.34 -28.38 -18.22
CA GLU A 6 -24.98 -28.41 -17.70
C GLU A 6 -24.88 -27.32 -16.62
N ASN A 7 -24.51 -27.71 -15.41
CA ASN A 7 -24.34 -26.77 -14.31
C ASN A 7 -23.13 -25.87 -14.66
N THR A 8 -23.39 -24.65 -15.15
CA THR A 8 -22.36 -23.68 -15.59
C THR A 8 -21.66 -23.01 -14.40
N LYS A 9 -22.12 -23.25 -13.16
CA LYS A 9 -21.51 -22.67 -11.99
C LYS A 9 -20.07 -23.17 -11.79
N LYS A 10 -19.21 -22.28 -11.35
CA LYS A 10 -17.83 -22.58 -10.99
C LYS A 10 -17.74 -23.22 -9.60
N PHE A 11 -18.54 -22.75 -8.68
CA PHE A 11 -18.59 -23.22 -7.29
C PHE A 11 -20.02 -23.19 -6.72
N GLU A 12 -20.19 -23.82 -5.58
CA GLU A 12 -21.39 -23.77 -4.74
C GLU A 12 -21.03 -23.54 -3.28
N LEU A 13 -21.98 -23.11 -2.48
CA LEU A 13 -21.86 -23.03 -1.02
C LEU A 13 -22.05 -24.43 -0.41
N VAL A 14 -21.28 -24.76 0.61
CA VAL A 14 -21.38 -26.03 1.36
C VAL A 14 -22.18 -25.76 2.64
N GLU A 15 -23.49 -25.98 2.62
CA GLU A 15 -24.42 -25.57 3.67
C GLU A 15 -24.13 -26.19 5.06
N ASN A 16 -23.52 -27.35 5.11
CA ASN A 16 -23.13 -28.02 6.36
C ASN A 16 -21.75 -27.68 6.88
N LEU A 17 -21.00 -26.81 6.19
CA LEU A 17 -19.71 -26.29 6.65
C LEU A 17 -19.84 -24.78 6.85
N THR A 18 -20.14 -24.38 8.07
CA THR A 18 -20.43 -22.99 8.43
C THR A 18 -19.51 -22.47 9.51
N LEU A 19 -19.28 -21.15 9.50
CA LEU A 19 -18.50 -20.42 10.48
C LEU A 19 -19.25 -19.13 10.84
N TYR A 20 -19.46 -18.86 12.13
CA TYR A 20 -19.96 -17.56 12.56
C TYR A 20 -18.80 -16.57 12.73
N HIS A 21 -18.85 -15.46 12.01
CA HIS A 21 -17.78 -14.46 11.99
C HIS A 21 -18.37 -13.05 11.88
N ASN A 22 -17.93 -12.12 12.73
CA ASN A 22 -18.34 -10.70 12.72
C ASN A 22 -19.86 -10.44 12.62
N GLY A 23 -20.68 -11.31 13.25
CA GLY A 23 -22.13 -11.16 13.22
C GLY A 23 -22.83 -11.78 12.01
N GLY A 24 -22.08 -12.35 11.04
CA GLY A 24 -22.57 -13.05 9.88
C GLY A 24 -22.28 -14.55 9.88
N LEU A 25 -23.03 -15.31 9.11
CA LEU A 25 -22.79 -16.73 8.88
C LEU A 25 -22.07 -16.93 7.55
N LEU A 26 -20.91 -17.53 7.60
CA LEU A 26 -20.10 -17.85 6.43
C LEU A 26 -20.22 -19.33 6.07
N TYR A 27 -20.07 -19.63 4.81
CA TYR A 27 -20.10 -20.97 4.22
C TYR A 27 -18.80 -21.27 3.50
N ARG A 28 -18.33 -22.51 3.61
CA ARG A 28 -17.27 -22.99 2.70
C ARG A 28 -17.77 -23.00 1.27
N ILE A 29 -16.86 -22.79 0.34
CA ILE A 29 -17.13 -22.98 -1.10
C ILE A 29 -16.57 -24.33 -1.55
N ARG A 30 -17.23 -24.95 -2.56
CA ARG A 30 -16.75 -26.16 -3.22
C ARG A 30 -16.70 -25.96 -4.74
N ALA A 31 -15.58 -26.28 -5.34
CA ALA A 31 -15.42 -26.21 -6.79
C ALA A 31 -16.27 -27.26 -7.52
N LEU A 32 -17.01 -26.84 -8.54
CA LEU A 32 -17.86 -27.72 -9.37
C LEU A 32 -17.19 -28.13 -10.69
N LYS A 33 -16.08 -27.52 -11.04
CA LYS A 33 -15.27 -27.81 -12.22
C LYS A 33 -13.79 -27.50 -11.98
N ASN A 34 -12.92 -27.94 -12.86
CA ASN A 34 -11.50 -27.57 -12.85
C ASN A 34 -11.32 -26.16 -13.43
N PHE A 35 -10.49 -25.34 -12.80
CA PHE A 35 -10.07 -24.04 -13.33
C PHE A 35 -8.77 -23.60 -12.63
N GLY A 36 -7.82 -23.04 -13.39
CA GLY A 36 -6.52 -22.70 -12.84
C GLY A 36 -5.85 -23.90 -12.18
N ASP A 37 -5.48 -23.75 -10.91
CA ASP A 37 -4.93 -24.78 -10.05
C ASP A 37 -5.98 -25.51 -9.18
N VAL A 38 -7.24 -25.07 -9.23
CA VAL A 38 -8.35 -25.63 -8.46
C VAL A 38 -8.99 -26.81 -9.22
N LYS A 39 -9.20 -27.92 -8.54
CA LYS A 39 -9.83 -29.13 -9.07
C LYS A 39 -11.28 -29.22 -8.62
N LYS A 40 -12.09 -29.87 -9.43
CA LYS A 40 -13.49 -30.19 -9.06
C LYS A 40 -13.52 -31.00 -7.75
N GLY A 41 -14.30 -30.50 -6.79
CA GLY A 41 -14.44 -31.07 -5.46
C GLY A 41 -13.58 -30.39 -4.38
N ASP A 42 -12.59 -29.57 -4.77
CA ASP A 42 -11.79 -28.84 -3.81
C ASP A 42 -12.67 -27.91 -2.96
N ILE A 43 -12.37 -27.91 -1.67
CA ILE A 43 -13.00 -27.02 -0.69
C ILE A 43 -12.14 -25.77 -0.59
N GLY A 44 -12.77 -24.63 -0.80
CA GLY A 44 -12.11 -23.33 -0.63
C GLY A 44 -12.46 -22.65 0.69
N GLY A 45 -12.14 -21.35 0.79
CA GLY A 45 -12.34 -20.53 1.96
C GLY A 45 -13.82 -20.24 2.28
N TRP A 46 -14.04 -19.17 2.99
CA TRP A 46 -15.32 -18.81 3.57
C TRP A 46 -15.95 -17.62 2.87
N VAL A 47 -17.22 -17.71 2.52
CA VAL A 47 -17.99 -16.59 1.98
C VAL A 47 -19.32 -16.47 2.70
N GLU A 48 -19.86 -15.26 2.80
CA GLU A 48 -21.21 -15.04 3.34
C GLU A 48 -22.29 -15.41 2.31
N SER A 49 -22.01 -15.16 1.04
CA SER A 49 -22.94 -15.48 -0.06
C SER A 49 -22.21 -15.75 -1.38
N GLU A 50 -22.91 -16.32 -2.36
CA GLU A 50 -22.36 -16.50 -3.71
C GLU A 50 -21.94 -15.17 -4.39
N LYS A 51 -22.43 -14.02 -3.90
CA LYS A 51 -22.11 -12.71 -4.47
C LYS A 51 -20.69 -12.25 -4.14
N ASN A 52 -20.08 -12.81 -3.11
CA ASN A 52 -18.74 -12.45 -2.67
C ASN A 52 -17.64 -12.95 -3.65
N LEU A 53 -17.90 -14.02 -4.39
CA LEU A 53 -16.96 -14.61 -5.34
C LEU A 53 -17.59 -14.74 -6.72
N SER A 54 -16.91 -14.26 -7.76
CA SER A 54 -17.40 -14.36 -9.13
C SER A 54 -17.44 -15.81 -9.63
N GLN A 55 -18.52 -16.17 -10.29
CA GLN A 55 -18.67 -17.45 -11.01
C GLN A 55 -17.83 -17.50 -12.30
N LYS A 56 -17.25 -16.36 -12.73
CA LYS A 56 -16.41 -16.22 -13.91
C LYS A 56 -14.94 -16.10 -13.53
N GLY A 57 -14.03 -16.30 -14.49
CA GLY A 57 -12.59 -16.17 -14.29
C GLY A 57 -12.00 -17.26 -13.41
N LEU A 58 -10.75 -17.07 -12.98
CA LEU A 58 -9.99 -18.04 -12.19
C LEU A 58 -9.92 -17.66 -10.69
N CYS A 59 -10.61 -16.57 -10.26
CA CYS A 59 -10.57 -16.15 -8.87
C CYS A 59 -11.01 -17.26 -7.92
N TRP A 60 -10.32 -17.35 -6.79
CA TRP A 60 -10.63 -18.33 -5.75
C TRP A 60 -10.26 -17.81 -4.37
N ILE A 61 -10.98 -18.31 -3.37
CA ILE A 61 -10.70 -18.08 -1.96
C ILE A 61 -10.16 -19.40 -1.43
N TYR A 62 -8.95 -19.40 -0.92
CA TYR A 62 -8.23 -20.58 -0.45
C TYR A 62 -8.27 -20.67 1.08
N ASP A 63 -7.88 -21.81 1.59
CA ASP A 63 -7.60 -22.10 2.98
C ASP A 63 -8.70 -21.61 3.95
N ASP A 64 -8.37 -20.78 4.92
CA ASP A 64 -9.29 -20.19 5.88
C ASP A 64 -9.58 -18.69 5.63
N ALA A 65 -9.23 -18.21 4.43
CA ALA A 65 -9.54 -16.84 4.03
C ALA A 65 -11.06 -16.59 4.01
N LYS A 66 -11.46 -15.37 4.33
CA LYS A 66 -12.86 -14.97 4.52
C LYS A 66 -13.21 -13.79 3.61
N VAL A 67 -14.37 -13.90 2.96
CA VAL A 67 -14.97 -12.79 2.21
C VAL A 67 -16.43 -12.63 2.63
N SER A 68 -16.79 -11.48 3.16
CA SER A 68 -18.12 -11.23 3.76
C SER A 68 -18.74 -9.91 3.31
N ASP A 69 -19.90 -9.63 3.82
CA ASP A 69 -20.68 -8.43 3.53
C ASP A 69 -20.93 -8.25 2.01
N LYS A 70 -20.65 -7.05 1.52
CA LYS A 70 -20.75 -6.71 0.09
C LYS A 70 -19.43 -6.81 -0.65
N ALA A 71 -18.38 -7.30 -0.01
CA ALA A 71 -17.07 -7.47 -0.64
C ALA A 71 -17.14 -8.40 -1.85
N ARG A 72 -16.31 -8.13 -2.84
CA ARG A 72 -16.32 -8.84 -4.12
C ARG A 72 -14.93 -9.26 -4.57
N VAL A 73 -14.80 -10.53 -4.90
CA VAL A 73 -13.60 -11.10 -5.50
C VAL A 73 -13.93 -11.57 -6.91
N SER A 74 -13.17 -11.12 -7.92
CA SER A 74 -13.47 -11.42 -9.31
C SER A 74 -12.22 -11.59 -10.18
N GLU A 75 -12.44 -11.88 -11.44
CA GLU A 75 -11.42 -12.12 -12.48
C GLU A 75 -10.49 -13.29 -12.10
N ASN A 76 -9.23 -13.03 -11.78
CA ASN A 76 -8.25 -14.05 -11.43
C ASN A 76 -7.64 -13.81 -10.02
N ALA A 77 -8.29 -12.97 -9.22
CA ALA A 77 -7.80 -12.62 -7.88
C ALA A 77 -7.78 -13.83 -6.94
N ARG A 78 -6.84 -13.85 -6.02
CA ARG A 78 -6.60 -14.93 -5.06
C ARG A 78 -6.61 -14.39 -3.64
N ILE A 79 -7.47 -14.96 -2.79
CA ILE A 79 -7.50 -14.64 -1.37
C ILE A 79 -7.08 -15.92 -0.64
N MET A 80 -6.05 -15.85 0.21
CA MET A 80 -5.37 -17.04 0.72
C MET A 80 -5.12 -16.93 2.23
N ASP A 81 -4.76 -18.06 2.83
CA ASP A 81 -4.38 -18.20 4.23
C ASP A 81 -5.51 -17.78 5.20
N LEU A 82 -5.30 -16.74 5.98
CA LEU A 82 -6.26 -16.19 6.94
C LEU A 82 -6.76 -14.79 6.55
N ALA A 83 -6.47 -14.35 5.32
CA ALA A 83 -6.84 -13.01 4.83
C ALA A 83 -8.35 -12.76 4.91
N VAL A 84 -8.69 -11.50 5.19
CA VAL A 84 -10.09 -11.07 5.32
C VAL A 84 -10.38 -9.97 4.29
N VAL A 85 -11.49 -10.11 3.57
CA VAL A 85 -12.01 -9.08 2.67
C VAL A 85 -13.48 -8.85 3.03
N ASP A 86 -13.83 -7.68 3.51
CA ASP A 86 -15.18 -7.41 4.00
C ASP A 86 -15.74 -6.05 3.56
N SER A 87 -16.87 -5.66 4.13
CA SER A 87 -17.56 -4.40 3.85
C SER A 87 -17.93 -4.25 2.37
N ASN A 88 -17.45 -3.22 1.67
CA ASN A 88 -17.68 -3.01 0.24
C ASN A 88 -16.38 -3.16 -0.58
N ALA A 89 -15.37 -3.81 -0.02
CA ALA A 89 -14.06 -3.94 -0.66
C ALA A 89 -14.10 -4.76 -1.95
N CYS A 90 -13.22 -4.44 -2.88
CA CYS A 90 -13.12 -5.11 -4.17
C CYS A 90 -11.70 -5.63 -4.42
N VAL A 91 -11.57 -6.91 -4.76
CA VAL A 91 -10.30 -7.52 -5.17
C VAL A 91 -10.47 -8.16 -6.54
N TYR A 92 -9.70 -7.72 -7.55
CA TYR A 92 -9.82 -8.24 -8.91
C TYR A 92 -8.50 -8.14 -9.69
N GLY A 93 -8.53 -8.43 -10.99
CA GLY A 93 -7.30 -8.61 -11.77
C GLY A 93 -6.65 -9.95 -11.47
N THR A 94 -5.36 -9.96 -11.27
CA THR A 94 -4.56 -11.08 -10.77
C THR A 94 -4.02 -10.83 -9.37
N ALA A 95 -4.67 -9.91 -8.64
CA ALA A 95 -4.26 -9.49 -7.31
C ALA A 95 -4.27 -10.64 -6.30
N GLY A 96 -3.27 -10.63 -5.41
CA GLY A 96 -3.12 -11.56 -4.30
C GLY A 96 -3.32 -10.88 -2.94
N VAL A 97 -4.15 -11.48 -2.09
CA VAL A 97 -4.36 -11.03 -0.71
C VAL A 97 -4.15 -12.25 0.18
N CYS A 98 -3.17 -12.24 1.07
CA CYS A 98 -2.79 -13.43 1.83
C CYS A 98 -2.33 -13.14 3.26
N ASP A 99 -1.96 -14.20 3.96
CA ASP A 99 -1.55 -14.23 5.36
C ASP A 99 -2.67 -13.71 6.30
N LEU A 100 -2.42 -12.67 7.07
CA LEU A 100 -3.36 -12.03 8.01
C LEU A 100 -3.82 -10.65 7.51
N SER A 101 -3.70 -10.39 6.21
CA SER A 101 -4.04 -9.09 5.63
C SER A 101 -5.55 -8.83 5.65
N HIS A 102 -5.91 -7.55 5.72
CA HIS A 102 -7.31 -7.13 5.80
C HIS A 102 -7.62 -6.04 4.78
N ILE A 103 -8.59 -6.29 3.90
CA ILE A 103 -9.11 -5.34 2.92
C ILE A 103 -10.54 -5.03 3.30
N THR A 104 -10.84 -3.78 3.61
CA THR A 104 -12.14 -3.40 4.17
C THR A 104 -12.69 -2.08 3.62
N ASP A 105 -13.86 -1.67 4.06
CA ASP A 105 -14.58 -0.47 3.65
C ASP A 105 -14.86 -0.43 2.14
N TYR A 106 -14.33 0.54 1.41
CA TYR A 106 -14.42 0.68 -0.04
C TYR A 106 -13.07 0.51 -0.72
N ALA A 107 -12.14 -0.15 -0.04
CA ALA A 107 -10.79 -0.38 -0.55
C ALA A 107 -10.79 -1.21 -1.83
N THR A 108 -9.82 -0.96 -2.67
CA THR A 108 -9.65 -1.69 -3.94
C THR A 108 -8.23 -2.22 -4.06
N VAL A 109 -8.11 -3.52 -4.31
CA VAL A 109 -6.85 -4.18 -4.63
C VAL A 109 -6.98 -4.84 -6.00
N ARG A 110 -6.13 -4.46 -6.97
CA ARG A 110 -6.28 -4.94 -8.35
C ARG A 110 -4.94 -5.04 -9.09
N GLY A 111 -4.99 -5.30 -10.40
CA GLY A 111 -3.79 -5.51 -11.21
C GLY A 111 -3.08 -6.81 -10.84
N ASN A 112 -1.77 -6.79 -10.75
CA ASN A 112 -0.91 -7.86 -10.26
C ASN A 112 -0.37 -7.54 -8.84
N SER A 113 -1.08 -6.72 -8.10
CA SER A 113 -0.65 -6.26 -6.78
C SER A 113 -0.76 -7.35 -5.72
N ILE A 114 0.03 -7.22 -4.66
CA ILE A 114 0.05 -8.17 -3.54
C ILE A 114 -0.08 -7.40 -2.23
N VAL A 115 -1.01 -7.86 -1.39
CA VAL A 115 -1.20 -7.38 -0.01
C VAL A 115 -1.08 -8.59 0.91
N ARG A 116 -0.12 -8.58 1.84
CA ARG A 116 0.16 -9.75 2.68
C ARG A 116 0.60 -9.39 4.10
N ASP A 117 0.94 -10.42 4.86
CA ASP A 117 1.34 -10.38 6.28
C ASP A 117 0.22 -9.83 7.17
N LYS A 118 0.42 -8.74 7.88
CA LYS A 118 -0.60 -8.07 8.70
C LYS A 118 -0.98 -6.70 8.16
N SER A 119 -0.76 -6.49 6.86
CA SER A 119 -1.06 -5.21 6.22
C SER A 119 -2.56 -5.01 6.02
N CYS A 120 -2.97 -3.75 5.90
CA CYS A 120 -4.37 -3.43 5.67
C CYS A 120 -4.56 -2.37 4.60
N VAL A 121 -5.66 -2.50 3.85
CA VAL A 121 -6.13 -1.49 2.90
C VAL A 121 -7.57 -1.17 3.27
N MET A 122 -7.86 0.08 3.60
CA MET A 122 -9.15 0.50 4.14
C MET A 122 -9.64 1.81 3.55
N GLU A 123 -10.87 2.19 3.92
CA GLU A 123 -11.55 3.38 3.42
C GLU A 123 -11.65 3.36 1.90
N PHE A 124 -11.00 4.25 1.17
CA PHE A 124 -10.96 4.28 -0.30
C PHE A 124 -9.54 4.00 -0.82
N GLY A 125 -8.71 3.33 -0.04
CA GLY A 125 -7.34 2.97 -0.41
C GLY A 125 -7.29 2.12 -1.66
N LEU A 126 -6.35 2.42 -2.55
CA LEU A 126 -6.11 1.69 -3.79
C LEU A 126 -4.71 1.08 -3.81
N VAL A 127 -4.63 -0.20 -4.11
CA VAL A 127 -3.38 -0.90 -4.43
C VAL A 127 -3.53 -1.50 -5.82
N ASP A 128 -2.68 -1.10 -6.77
CA ASP A 128 -2.86 -1.44 -8.19
C ASP A 128 -1.53 -1.77 -8.90
N ASP A 129 -1.62 -2.14 -10.16
CA ASP A 129 -0.51 -2.51 -11.03
C ASP A 129 0.31 -3.70 -10.48
N HIS A 130 1.53 -3.47 -10.04
CA HIS A 130 2.45 -4.44 -9.45
C HIS A 130 2.88 -4.04 -8.03
N ALA A 131 2.08 -3.21 -7.39
CA ALA A 131 2.38 -2.68 -6.07
C ALA A 131 2.37 -3.78 -5.00
N PHE A 132 3.19 -3.59 -3.96
CA PHE A 132 3.36 -4.57 -2.90
C PHE A 132 3.23 -3.90 -1.53
N VAL A 133 2.26 -4.35 -0.74
CA VAL A 133 1.99 -3.85 0.62
C VAL A 133 2.11 -5.03 1.59
N PHE A 134 3.02 -4.96 2.57
CA PHE A 134 3.34 -6.10 3.42
C PHE A 134 3.73 -5.69 4.85
N ASP A 135 4.09 -6.67 5.69
CA ASP A 135 4.31 -6.53 7.13
C ASP A 135 3.07 -5.97 7.87
N ARG A 136 3.12 -4.77 8.40
CA ARG A 136 2.00 -4.09 9.08
C ARG A 136 1.63 -2.77 8.41
N ALA A 137 2.02 -2.62 7.15
CA ALA A 137 1.75 -1.40 6.40
C ALA A 137 0.25 -1.17 6.20
N ALA A 138 -0.15 0.09 6.18
CA ALA A 138 -1.54 0.49 6.00
C ALA A 138 -1.71 1.48 4.85
N VAL A 139 -2.71 1.24 4.01
CA VAL A 139 -3.13 2.15 2.95
C VAL A 139 -4.57 2.57 3.23
N SER A 140 -4.82 3.87 3.45
CA SER A 140 -6.13 4.36 3.87
C SER A 140 -6.49 5.72 3.24
N GLY A 141 -7.62 6.30 3.62
CA GLY A 141 -8.09 7.53 3.00
C GLY A 141 -8.42 7.32 1.53
N ARG A 142 -7.87 8.16 0.69
CA ARG A 142 -7.88 8.02 -0.78
C ARG A 142 -6.48 7.77 -1.35
N ALA A 143 -5.61 7.23 -0.52
CA ALA A 143 -4.24 6.95 -0.91
C ALA A 143 -4.16 5.89 -2.01
N GLN A 144 -3.15 6.02 -2.86
CA GLN A 144 -2.89 5.11 -3.97
C GLN A 144 -1.46 4.59 -3.88
N VAL A 145 -1.32 3.28 -3.94
CA VAL A 145 -0.02 2.60 -4.05
C VAL A 145 -0.04 1.84 -5.36
N VAL A 146 0.70 2.32 -6.35
CA VAL A 146 0.60 1.84 -7.73
C VAL A 146 1.98 1.65 -8.38
N GLY A 147 2.02 1.15 -9.61
CA GLY A 147 3.26 0.85 -10.31
C GLY A 147 3.98 -0.35 -9.68
N PHE A 148 5.26 -0.22 -9.38
CA PHE A 148 6.08 -1.22 -8.67
C PHE A 148 6.40 -0.77 -7.24
N ALA A 149 5.60 0.13 -6.68
CA ALA A 149 5.81 0.66 -5.34
C ALA A 149 5.71 -0.44 -4.28
N ARG A 150 6.54 -0.35 -3.25
CA ARG A 150 6.59 -1.29 -2.12
C ARG A 150 6.45 -0.52 -0.82
N ILE A 151 5.51 -0.94 0.00
CA ILE A 151 5.25 -0.35 1.32
C ILE A 151 5.32 -1.45 2.36
N CYS A 152 6.14 -1.27 3.39
CA CYS A 152 6.30 -2.29 4.43
C CYS A 152 6.50 -1.72 5.83
N ASP A 153 6.80 -2.59 6.76
CA ASP A 153 6.89 -2.36 8.19
C ASP A 153 5.59 -1.74 8.77
N ASP A 154 5.70 -0.68 9.56
CA ASP A 154 4.56 0.04 10.14
C ASP A 154 4.19 1.31 9.35
N THR A 155 4.60 1.38 8.08
CA THR A 155 4.36 2.56 7.23
C THR A 155 2.87 2.75 6.96
N ARG A 156 2.40 3.99 7.05
CA ARG A 156 1.03 4.38 6.74
C ARG A 156 1.00 5.36 5.57
N VAL A 157 0.25 5.00 4.53
CA VAL A 157 -0.02 5.86 3.37
C VAL A 157 -1.50 6.22 3.40
N THR A 158 -1.83 7.51 3.49
CA THR A 158 -3.20 7.94 3.75
C THR A 158 -3.58 9.23 3.04
N ASN A 159 -4.82 9.68 3.23
CA ASN A 159 -5.44 10.87 2.60
C ASN A 159 -5.44 10.76 1.07
N GLY A 160 -4.92 11.75 0.34
CA GLY A 160 -4.82 11.75 -1.12
C GLY A 160 -3.44 11.38 -1.66
N SER A 161 -2.56 10.84 -0.83
CA SER A 161 -1.17 10.54 -1.24
C SER A 161 -1.10 9.47 -2.33
N ILE A 162 -0.13 9.62 -3.22
CA ILE A 162 0.16 8.66 -4.29
C ILE A 162 1.61 8.20 -4.15
N VAL A 163 1.79 6.90 -3.99
CA VAL A 163 3.11 6.26 -4.04
C VAL A 163 3.18 5.39 -5.28
N SER A 164 4.10 5.69 -6.18
CA SER A 164 4.17 5.08 -7.50
C SER A 164 5.60 4.85 -7.99
N GLY A 165 5.76 4.48 -9.26
CA GLY A 165 7.05 4.17 -9.83
C GLY A 165 7.62 2.87 -9.26
N ASN A 166 8.90 2.88 -8.88
CA ASN A 166 9.58 1.77 -8.21
C ASN A 166 10.01 2.17 -6.78
N SER A 167 9.22 3.03 -6.15
CA SER A 167 9.50 3.55 -4.80
C SER A 167 9.43 2.46 -3.74
N PHE A 168 10.33 2.50 -2.76
CA PHE A 168 10.35 1.58 -1.63
C PHE A 168 10.25 2.34 -0.32
N ILE A 169 9.14 2.22 0.38
CA ILE A 169 8.85 2.89 1.63
C ILE A 169 8.90 1.88 2.77
N VAL A 170 9.72 2.12 3.76
CA VAL A 170 10.00 1.20 4.87
C VAL A 170 10.10 1.96 6.19
N GLY A 171 9.87 1.27 7.28
CA GLY A 171 9.98 1.79 8.63
C GLY A 171 8.64 2.18 9.25
N ASN A 172 8.65 3.09 10.22
CA ASN A 172 7.47 3.49 10.98
C ASN A 172 6.99 4.88 10.58
N GLY A 173 6.81 5.08 9.27
CA GLY A 173 6.51 6.37 8.69
C GLY A 173 5.04 6.63 8.39
N TYR A 174 4.74 7.91 8.18
CA TYR A 174 3.43 8.39 7.80
C TYR A 174 3.55 9.24 6.53
N ILE A 175 2.84 8.85 5.48
CA ILE A 175 2.74 9.60 4.23
C ILE A 175 1.28 10.03 4.11
N GLY A 176 1.04 11.31 4.30
CA GLY A 176 -0.30 11.88 4.31
C GLY A 176 -0.39 13.17 3.50
N GLY A 177 -1.58 13.75 3.46
CA GLY A 177 -1.86 14.91 2.59
C GLY A 177 -2.02 14.50 1.13
N ASP A 178 -1.67 15.39 0.21
CA ASP A 178 -1.71 15.17 -1.24
C ASP A 178 -0.29 14.94 -1.81
N VAL A 179 0.52 14.16 -1.08
CA VAL A 179 1.92 13.87 -1.43
C VAL A 179 2.00 12.90 -2.58
N ILE A 180 2.84 13.19 -3.57
CA ILE A 180 3.14 12.29 -4.67
C ILE A 180 4.60 11.87 -4.59
N ILE A 181 4.82 10.57 -4.41
CA ILE A 181 6.13 9.93 -4.49
C ILE A 181 6.12 9.09 -5.76
N ASN A 182 6.97 9.47 -6.71
CA ASN A 182 7.04 8.80 -8.01
C ASN A 182 8.49 8.73 -8.47
N GLY A 183 9.02 7.53 -8.59
CA GLY A 183 10.39 7.35 -9.04
C GLY A 183 11.01 6.05 -8.56
N HIS A 184 12.26 6.11 -8.14
CA HIS A 184 13.04 4.97 -7.63
C HIS A 184 13.49 5.22 -6.19
N GLU A 185 12.79 6.07 -5.47
CA GLU A 185 13.17 6.49 -4.12
C GLU A 185 13.02 5.32 -3.14
N ARG A 186 14.04 5.19 -2.29
CA ARG A 186 13.93 4.45 -1.04
C ARG A 186 13.75 5.45 0.10
N ILE A 187 12.63 5.35 0.78
CA ILE A 187 12.32 6.18 1.96
C ILE A 187 12.30 5.28 3.17
N ASP A 188 13.19 5.54 4.12
CA ASP A 188 13.34 4.76 5.34
C ASP A 188 12.94 5.61 6.55
N PHE A 189 11.79 5.28 7.13
CA PHE A 189 11.23 5.96 8.30
C PHE A 189 11.53 5.21 9.60
N THR A 190 12.71 4.72 9.79
CA THR A 190 13.02 3.90 10.97
C THR A 190 12.79 4.63 12.30
N VAL A 191 12.71 5.96 12.29
CA VAL A 191 12.44 6.74 13.52
C VAL A 191 11.76 8.09 13.21
N ILE A 192 10.46 8.16 12.90
CA ILE A 192 9.80 9.47 12.82
C ILE A 192 8.40 9.43 13.44
N ARG A 193 8.11 10.41 14.31
CA ARG A 193 6.79 10.67 14.87
C ARG A 193 5.83 11.23 13.80
N PRO A 194 4.50 11.01 13.91
CA PRO A 194 3.54 11.34 12.90
C PRO A 194 3.38 12.85 12.72
N THR A 195 3.96 13.36 11.68
CA THR A 195 3.66 14.65 11.05
C THR A 195 3.85 14.46 9.56
N ASP A 196 3.10 15.16 8.74
CA ASP A 196 3.15 15.00 7.28
C ASP A 196 4.55 15.33 6.73
N TYR A 197 5.23 14.35 6.16
CA TYR A 197 6.58 14.51 5.61
C TYR A 197 6.62 14.18 4.11
N VAL A 198 7.40 14.94 3.38
CA VAL A 198 7.78 14.65 1.99
C VAL A 198 9.30 14.49 1.95
N THR A 199 9.77 13.40 1.41
CA THR A 199 11.20 13.16 1.23
C THR A 199 11.56 13.23 -0.25
N TYR A 200 12.59 13.98 -0.58
CA TYR A 200 13.16 14.09 -1.92
C TYR A 200 14.56 13.48 -1.93
N LYS A 201 14.85 12.59 -2.88
CA LYS A 201 16.22 12.14 -3.11
C LYS A 201 17.01 13.25 -3.80
N ASP A 202 18.24 13.50 -3.35
CA ASP A 202 19.15 14.37 -4.10
C ASP A 202 19.49 13.71 -5.45
N PRO A 203 19.19 14.34 -6.60
CA PRO A 203 19.47 13.75 -7.90
C PRO A 203 20.96 13.73 -8.26
N PHE A 204 21.83 14.35 -7.44
CA PHE A 204 23.25 14.52 -7.73
C PHE A 204 24.17 13.81 -6.73
N VAL A 205 23.63 13.35 -5.60
CA VAL A 205 24.40 12.64 -4.57
C VAL A 205 23.64 11.39 -4.18
N ASP A 206 24.27 10.23 -4.32
CA ASP A 206 23.69 8.99 -3.86
C ASP A 206 23.56 9.01 -2.32
N ASP A 207 22.46 8.44 -1.85
CA ASP A 207 22.11 8.29 -0.43
C ASP A 207 21.86 9.60 0.37
N VAL A 208 21.66 10.73 -0.29
CA VAL A 208 21.19 11.97 0.36
C VAL A 208 19.72 12.19 0.08
N TYR A 209 18.96 12.42 1.15
CA TYR A 209 17.52 12.65 1.10
C TYR A 209 17.17 13.93 1.84
N TYR A 210 16.25 14.69 1.30
CA TYR A 210 15.68 15.89 1.92
C TYR A 210 14.27 15.60 2.38
N THR A 211 13.97 15.80 3.65
CA THR A 211 12.65 15.58 4.20
C THR A 211 12.01 16.90 4.58
N ALA A 212 10.82 17.16 4.09
CA ALA A 212 10.05 18.36 4.37
C ALA A 212 8.75 17.99 5.10
N SER A 213 8.40 18.75 6.13
CA SER A 213 7.20 18.57 6.94
C SER A 213 6.17 19.67 6.67
N THR A 214 4.88 19.37 6.85
CA THR A 214 3.79 20.34 6.79
C THR A 214 3.83 21.39 7.89
N SER A 215 4.63 21.16 8.95
CA SER A 215 4.72 22.03 10.12
C SER A 215 5.90 23.02 10.07
N ARG A 216 6.14 23.69 8.95
CA ARG A 216 7.21 24.70 8.78
C ARG A 216 8.66 24.19 8.91
N ASP A 217 8.85 22.90 9.11
CA ASP A 217 10.14 22.32 9.44
C ASP A 217 10.66 21.46 8.30
N ILE A 218 11.88 21.71 7.88
CA ILE A 218 12.56 20.93 6.87
C ILE A 218 13.66 20.11 7.55
N TRP A 219 13.73 18.83 7.26
CA TRP A 219 14.67 17.89 7.89
C TRP A 219 15.65 17.33 6.86
N LEU A 220 16.86 17.12 7.30
CA LEU A 220 17.91 16.50 6.50
C LEU A 220 18.17 15.08 6.98
N SER A 221 18.24 14.12 6.07
CA SER A 221 18.72 12.79 6.39
C SER A 221 19.96 12.44 5.54
N ASN A 222 20.90 11.75 6.15
CA ASN A 222 22.08 11.19 5.50
C ASN A 222 22.10 9.68 5.74
N ASP A 223 22.55 8.90 4.77
CA ASP A 223 22.77 7.45 4.88
C ASP A 223 21.55 6.62 5.27
N ASN A 224 20.40 6.80 4.63
CA ASN A 224 19.19 6.05 4.95
C ASN A 224 18.69 6.17 6.40
N ASN A 225 19.32 7.00 7.22
CA ASN A 225 18.87 7.31 8.57
C ASN A 225 18.23 8.70 8.56
N ALA A 226 16.90 8.73 8.47
CA ALA A 226 16.19 9.94 8.86
C ALA A 226 16.58 10.28 10.29
N TRP A 227 17.04 11.48 10.54
CA TRP A 227 17.53 11.89 11.84
C TRP A 227 16.44 11.81 12.90
N ALA A 228 16.48 10.75 13.62
CA ALA A 228 15.66 10.51 14.79
C ALA A 228 16.23 11.18 16.02
N ASN A 229 16.47 12.41 15.95
CA ASN A 229 16.57 13.17 17.18
C ASN A 229 15.38 14.10 17.17
N GLY A 230 14.51 14.02 18.17
CA GLY A 230 13.39 14.92 18.43
C GLY A 230 13.81 16.38 18.32
N GLY A 231 14.42 16.68 17.19
CA GLY A 231 14.97 17.94 16.78
C GLY A 231 13.84 18.90 16.52
N ARG A 232 13.97 20.07 17.01
CA ARG A 232 13.15 21.22 16.68
C ARG A 232 13.33 21.50 15.18
N GLY A 233 12.26 21.85 14.50
CA GLY A 233 12.31 22.32 13.13
C GLY A 233 13.35 23.43 12.94
N ILE A 234 13.92 23.47 11.76
CA ILE A 234 14.91 24.44 11.39
C ILE A 234 14.35 25.40 10.35
N SER A 235 14.76 26.65 10.38
CA SER A 235 14.39 27.60 9.35
C SER A 235 14.90 27.16 7.97
N SER A 236 14.25 27.64 6.90
CA SER A 236 14.67 27.40 5.53
C SER A 236 16.16 27.72 5.29
N GLU A 237 16.65 28.80 5.90
CA GLU A 237 18.05 29.22 5.81
C GLU A 237 18.99 28.25 6.54
N SER A 238 18.59 27.80 7.73
CA SER A 238 19.35 26.78 8.49
C SER A 238 19.37 25.45 7.74
N PHE A 239 18.28 25.09 7.06
CA PHE A 239 18.22 23.90 6.21
C PHE A 239 19.21 24.00 5.06
N ILE A 240 19.18 25.09 4.28
CA ILE A 240 20.11 25.32 3.18
C ILE A 240 21.55 25.26 3.66
N SER A 241 21.84 25.94 4.78
CA SER A 241 23.19 25.96 5.39
C SER A 241 23.64 24.54 5.78
N ARG A 242 22.77 23.73 6.35
CA ARG A 242 23.09 22.33 6.70
C ARG A 242 23.32 21.46 5.47
N CYS A 243 22.51 21.61 4.41
CA CYS A 243 22.74 20.91 3.13
C CYS A 243 24.13 21.22 2.58
N VAL A 244 24.51 22.49 2.57
CA VAL A 244 25.82 22.94 2.11
C VAL A 244 26.95 22.33 2.96
N SER A 245 26.87 22.48 4.28
CA SER A 245 27.91 21.98 5.19
C SER A 245 28.02 20.44 5.17
N THR A 246 26.89 19.73 5.03
CA THR A 246 26.91 18.25 4.93
C THR A 246 27.61 17.80 3.64
N TYR A 247 27.30 18.44 2.52
CA TYR A 247 27.99 18.14 1.25
C TYR A 247 29.49 18.39 1.35
N GLU A 248 29.89 19.59 1.84
CA GLU A 248 31.29 19.97 1.98
C GLU A 248 32.05 19.04 2.93
N ASN A 249 31.42 18.63 4.04
CA ASN A 249 32.05 17.69 5.00
C ASN A 249 32.22 16.28 4.41
N ASN A 250 31.26 15.82 3.59
CA ASN A 250 31.31 14.47 3.05
C ASN A 250 32.22 14.35 1.80
N THR A 251 32.31 15.41 1.00
CA THR A 251 33.04 15.39 -0.28
C THR A 251 34.38 16.10 -0.20
N GLY A 252 34.58 17.00 0.74
CA GLY A 252 35.73 17.90 0.80
C GLY A 252 35.71 19.02 -0.27
N GLU A 253 34.60 19.15 -0.99
CA GLU A 253 34.43 20.14 -2.07
C GLU A 253 33.32 21.15 -1.71
N TYR A 254 33.41 22.35 -2.27
CA TYR A 254 32.35 23.35 -2.12
C TYR A 254 31.12 22.94 -2.95
N LEU A 255 29.93 23.12 -2.35
CA LEU A 255 28.69 22.83 -3.04
C LEU A 255 28.49 23.78 -4.25
N PRO A 256 28.38 23.25 -5.49
CA PRO A 256 28.19 24.07 -6.67
C PRO A 256 26.96 24.97 -6.57
N ILE A 257 27.02 26.18 -7.11
CA ILE A 257 25.93 27.16 -7.04
C ILE A 257 24.62 26.64 -7.67
N SER A 258 24.72 25.79 -8.70
CA SER A 258 23.57 25.13 -9.31
C SER A 258 22.81 24.22 -8.33
N ARG A 259 23.54 23.52 -7.46
CA ARG A 259 22.95 22.70 -6.39
C ARG A 259 22.35 23.53 -5.29
N VAL A 260 23.00 24.62 -4.89
CA VAL A 260 22.43 25.58 -3.92
C VAL A 260 21.09 26.13 -4.45
N ASN A 261 21.02 26.48 -5.73
CA ASN A 261 19.81 26.95 -6.37
C ASN A 261 18.72 25.86 -6.45
N TYR A 262 19.11 24.61 -6.67
CA TYR A 262 18.20 23.47 -6.64
C TYR A 262 17.59 23.28 -5.24
N ILE A 263 18.40 23.31 -4.18
CA ILE A 263 17.94 23.22 -2.79
C ILE A 263 16.98 24.36 -2.44
N LYS A 264 17.32 25.60 -2.86
CA LYS A 264 16.43 26.76 -2.73
C LYS A 264 15.11 26.55 -3.45
N GLY A 265 15.12 25.98 -4.64
CA GLY A 265 13.92 25.62 -5.39
C GLY A 265 13.03 24.60 -4.66
N ILE A 266 13.62 23.60 -4.00
CA ILE A 266 12.88 22.65 -3.14
C ILE A 266 12.18 23.40 -2.00
N VAL A 267 12.90 24.28 -1.30
CA VAL A 267 12.35 25.09 -0.19
C VAL A 267 11.20 25.95 -0.65
N GLU A 268 11.34 26.64 -1.77
CA GLU A 268 10.30 27.51 -2.33
C GLU A 268 9.07 26.73 -2.79
N ASN A 269 9.26 25.57 -3.41
CA ASN A 269 8.16 24.69 -3.77
C ASN A 269 7.43 24.15 -2.54
N HIS A 270 8.18 23.79 -1.50
CA HIS A 270 7.60 23.38 -0.24
C HIS A 270 6.75 24.49 0.38
N LYS A 271 7.27 25.71 0.46
CA LYS A 271 6.51 26.86 0.95
C LYS A 271 5.21 27.07 0.19
N LYS A 272 5.25 26.97 -1.14
CA LYS A 272 4.05 27.10 -1.99
C LYS A 272 3.03 25.98 -1.77
N LEU A 273 3.48 24.72 -1.65
CA LEU A 273 2.61 23.57 -1.44
C LEU A 273 1.84 23.64 -0.12
N PHE A 274 2.46 24.19 0.91
CA PHE A 274 1.89 24.22 2.26
C PHE A 274 1.44 25.62 2.71
N ASN A 275 1.40 26.63 1.80
CA ASN A 275 1.05 28.01 2.10
C ASN A 275 1.81 28.57 3.30
N ILE A 276 3.12 28.32 3.34
CA ILE A 276 4.03 28.82 4.39
C ILE A 276 4.71 30.09 3.87
N ASP A 277 4.59 31.20 4.61
CA ASP A 277 5.27 32.47 4.33
C ASP A 277 6.77 32.42 4.68
#